data_5542c00cb9ed87abeedb1bcb3dccb8e3
#
_entry.id   5542c00cb9ed87abeedb1bcb3dccb8e3
#
_cell.length_a   1.000
_cell.length_b   1.000
_cell.length_c   1.000
_cell.angle_alpha   90.00
_cell.angle_beta   90.00
_cell.angle_gamma   90.00
#
_symmetry.space_group_name_H-M   'P 1'
#
loop_
_entity.id
_entity.type
_entity.pdbx_description
1 polymer ?
#
loop_
_entity_poly.entity_id
_entity_poly.type
_entity_poly.pdbx_seq_one_letter_code
_entity_poly.pdbx_strand_id
1 'polypeptide(L)'
;MKEALNRRSLLKAAGISGAAAIMPPALSALAQGPAAGGKWRMRLSTSSIHFMQLSIEQACERIAKLGFEAIDIWSAHEGCPHLDDVAKRLGPEGLKELLAKHKLKLFAFSVYRGGYERYAELLGKSGGGVAVRGSSGPCKPEELTARMRKFLDGLKPLAELAEKHNSYLAIENHGNALLCSQDSFKAFVDINTSPRLGIALAPYHVQTQKASVPEAIRICGKQLFFFYAWQHYRGAEQLPGVGPTDMTPWIRALADVRYRGYVNPFMHGHPEADVMAANLAKSRDYLKECHKKASGGI
;
A
#
# COMPACT_ATOMS: atom_id res chain seq x y z
N MET A 1 42.22 -58.41 -20.72
CA MET A 1 41.66 -57.41 -21.61
C MET A 1 40.60 -56.65 -20.83
N LYS A 2 40.85 -55.40 -20.50
CA LYS A 2 39.95 -54.50 -19.70
C LYS A 2 39.17 -53.64 -20.68
N GLU A 3 37.85 -53.81 -20.78
CA GLU A 3 37.00 -52.91 -21.53
C GLU A 3 36.74 -51.64 -20.72
N ALA A 4 37.06 -50.52 -21.33
CA ALA A 4 36.84 -49.21 -20.77
C ALA A 4 35.37 -48.79 -20.97
N LEU A 5 34.61 -48.66 -19.89
CA LEU A 5 33.26 -48.13 -19.87
C LEU A 5 33.28 -46.63 -20.23
N ASN A 6 32.64 -46.33 -21.34
CA ASN A 6 32.56 -45.00 -21.94
C ASN A 6 31.58 -44.09 -21.18
N ARG A 7 32.09 -42.98 -20.62
CA ARG A 7 31.35 -41.98 -19.83
C ARG A 7 30.25 -41.20 -20.59
N ARG A 8 30.02 -41.52 -21.87
CA ARG A 8 29.01 -40.83 -22.71
C ARG A 8 27.61 -41.43 -22.70
N SER A 9 27.38 -42.57 -22.09
CA SER A 9 26.07 -43.25 -22.09
C SER A 9 25.22 -43.02 -20.83
N LEU A 10 25.70 -42.24 -19.86
CA LEU A 10 24.97 -41.98 -18.56
C LEU A 10 24.24 -40.63 -18.48
N LEU A 11 24.17 -39.89 -19.58
CA LEU A 11 23.55 -38.54 -19.62
C LEU A 11 22.23 -38.48 -20.40
N LYS A 12 21.57 -39.61 -20.65
CA LYS A 12 20.30 -39.65 -21.43
C LYS A 12 19.07 -40.12 -20.66
N ALA A 13 19.09 -40.17 -19.34
CA ALA A 13 17.91 -40.57 -18.54
C ALA A 13 17.69 -39.73 -17.29
N ALA A 14 17.87 -38.41 -17.39
CA ALA A 14 17.32 -37.47 -16.40
C ALA A 14 16.44 -36.49 -17.15
N GLY A 15 15.21 -36.91 -17.42
CA GLY A 15 14.14 -36.01 -17.80
C GLY A 15 13.87 -35.07 -16.64
N ILE A 16 14.48 -33.90 -16.67
CA ILE A 16 14.10 -32.80 -15.79
C ILE A 16 12.74 -32.33 -16.28
N SER A 17 11.69 -32.89 -15.69
CA SER A 17 10.37 -32.24 -15.65
C SER A 17 10.57 -30.90 -14.99
N GLY A 18 10.71 -29.86 -15.79
CA GLY A 18 10.67 -28.48 -15.31
C GLY A 18 9.29 -28.25 -14.69
N ALA A 19 9.18 -28.46 -13.39
CA ALA A 19 8.10 -27.88 -12.62
C ALA A 19 8.28 -26.36 -12.78
N ALA A 20 7.53 -25.77 -13.71
CA ALA A 20 7.30 -24.35 -13.72
C ALA A 20 6.75 -24.02 -12.33
N ALA A 21 7.56 -23.42 -11.48
CA ALA A 21 7.13 -22.89 -10.22
C ALA A 21 6.05 -21.86 -10.55
N ILE A 22 4.79 -22.26 -10.40
CA ILE A 22 3.65 -21.36 -10.45
C ILE A 22 3.86 -20.40 -9.28
N MET A 23 4.47 -19.24 -9.55
CA MET A 23 4.56 -18.17 -8.56
C MET A 23 3.13 -17.84 -8.14
N PRO A 24 2.82 -17.90 -6.83
CA PRO A 24 1.47 -17.58 -6.37
C PRO A 24 1.11 -16.15 -6.79
N PRO A 25 -0.12 -15.90 -7.25
CA PRO A 25 -0.57 -14.62 -7.80
C PRO A 25 -0.46 -13.42 -6.85
N ALA A 26 -0.20 -13.65 -5.58
CA ALA A 26 -0.17 -12.64 -4.53
C ALA A 26 1.14 -11.81 -4.44
N LEU A 27 2.22 -12.22 -5.06
CA LEU A 27 3.38 -11.33 -5.24
C LEU A 27 3.05 -10.12 -6.14
N SER A 28 1.83 -10.07 -6.68
CA SER A 28 1.52 -9.21 -7.80
C SER A 28 1.23 -7.74 -7.45
N ALA A 29 0.75 -7.38 -6.27
CA ALA A 29 0.42 -5.97 -6.00
C ALA A 29 1.67 -5.10 -5.74
N LEU A 30 2.63 -5.58 -4.94
CA LEU A 30 3.93 -4.91 -4.75
C LEU A 30 5.03 -5.45 -5.68
N ALA A 31 4.90 -6.68 -6.20
CA ALA A 31 5.87 -7.28 -7.11
C ALA A 31 5.74 -6.82 -8.57
N GLN A 32 4.61 -6.24 -8.98
CA GLN A 32 4.44 -5.62 -10.30
C GLN A 32 4.99 -4.18 -10.34
N GLY A 33 6.12 -3.94 -9.68
CA GLY A 33 6.94 -2.76 -10.00
C GLY A 33 7.36 -2.81 -11.48
N PRO A 34 7.67 -1.66 -12.10
CA PRO A 34 8.10 -1.62 -13.49
C PRO A 34 9.27 -2.59 -13.68
N ALA A 35 9.26 -3.35 -14.78
CA ALA A 35 10.37 -4.19 -15.19
C ALA A 35 11.67 -3.39 -15.08
N ALA A 36 12.77 -4.05 -14.70
CA ALA A 36 14.06 -3.41 -14.62
C ALA A 36 14.36 -2.71 -15.97
N GLY A 37 14.48 -1.37 -15.97
CA GLY A 37 14.71 -0.56 -17.18
C GLY A 37 13.51 0.21 -17.73
N GLY A 38 12.25 -0.10 -17.36
CA GLY A 38 11.07 0.64 -17.81
C GLY A 38 10.86 1.98 -17.08
N LYS A 39 10.20 2.95 -17.74
CA LYS A 39 9.75 4.18 -17.08
C LYS A 39 8.75 3.82 -15.97
N TRP A 40 8.89 4.47 -14.80
CA TRP A 40 7.91 4.31 -13.72
C TRP A 40 6.53 4.79 -14.17
N ARG A 41 5.49 4.01 -13.86
CA ARG A 41 4.09 4.35 -14.11
C ARG A 41 3.34 4.51 -12.80
N MET A 42 2.75 5.66 -12.58
CA MET A 42 1.84 5.87 -11.47
C MET A 42 0.59 5.00 -11.65
N ARG A 43 0.20 4.31 -10.59
CA ARG A 43 -1.06 3.56 -10.49
C ARG A 43 -1.92 4.20 -9.41
N LEU A 44 -3.24 4.17 -9.57
CA LEU A 44 -4.17 4.86 -8.69
C LEU A 44 -5.11 3.87 -7.97
N SER A 45 -5.22 4.02 -6.65
CA SER A 45 -6.26 3.40 -5.84
C SER A 45 -7.06 4.49 -5.11
N THR A 46 -8.14 4.09 -4.45
CA THR A 46 -8.77 4.94 -3.42
C THR A 46 -9.35 4.06 -2.33
N SER A 47 -9.69 4.68 -1.19
CA SER A 47 -10.14 3.97 0.00
C SER A 47 -11.66 3.82 0.03
N SER A 48 -12.13 2.65 0.42
CA SER A 48 -13.56 2.33 0.48
C SER A 48 -14.32 3.17 1.50
N ILE A 49 -13.62 3.69 2.53
CA ILE A 49 -14.20 4.57 3.53
C ILE A 49 -14.81 5.85 2.93
N HIS A 50 -14.35 6.30 1.78
CA HIS A 50 -14.93 7.44 1.06
C HIS A 50 -16.38 7.20 0.64
N PHE A 51 -16.82 5.96 0.63
CA PHE A 51 -18.17 5.52 0.27
C PHE A 51 -18.80 4.64 1.37
N MET A 52 -18.45 4.89 2.64
CA MET A 52 -18.85 4.06 3.78
C MET A 52 -20.39 3.97 3.98
N GLN A 53 -21.15 4.92 3.44
CA GLN A 53 -22.61 4.92 3.45
C GLN A 53 -23.23 3.97 2.38
N LEU A 54 -22.42 3.45 1.47
CA LEU A 54 -22.83 2.47 0.45
C LEU A 54 -22.43 1.05 0.90
N SER A 55 -23.01 0.02 0.28
CA SER A 55 -22.50 -1.35 0.43
C SER A 55 -21.09 -1.47 -0.21
N ILE A 56 -20.32 -2.50 0.18
CA ILE A 56 -18.99 -2.72 -0.43
C ILE A 56 -19.09 -2.94 -1.94
N GLU A 57 -20.18 -3.58 -2.43
CA GLU A 57 -20.42 -3.79 -3.85
C GLU A 57 -20.64 -2.47 -4.59
N GLN A 58 -21.46 -1.59 -4.02
CA GLN A 58 -21.70 -0.25 -4.57
C GLN A 58 -20.47 0.62 -4.52
N ALA A 59 -19.67 0.53 -3.44
CA ALA A 59 -18.39 1.24 -3.31
C ALA A 59 -17.40 0.76 -4.39
N CYS A 60 -17.25 -0.54 -4.62
CA CYS A 60 -16.42 -1.10 -5.69
C CYS A 60 -16.88 -0.63 -7.07
N GLU A 61 -18.18 -0.69 -7.35
CA GLU A 61 -18.73 -0.19 -8.61
C GLU A 61 -18.42 1.29 -8.84
N ARG A 62 -18.62 2.12 -7.81
CA ARG A 62 -18.37 3.57 -7.87
C ARG A 62 -16.88 3.86 -8.10
N ILE A 63 -15.99 3.20 -7.37
CA ILE A 63 -14.53 3.34 -7.49
C ILE A 63 -14.06 2.94 -8.90
N ALA A 64 -14.57 1.83 -9.44
CA ALA A 64 -14.26 1.38 -10.79
C ALA A 64 -14.74 2.38 -11.86
N LYS A 65 -15.99 2.88 -11.75
CA LYS A 65 -16.55 3.91 -12.65
C LYS A 65 -15.73 5.19 -12.63
N LEU A 66 -15.11 5.54 -11.52
CA LEU A 66 -14.19 6.67 -11.41
C LEU A 66 -12.83 6.41 -12.07
N GLY A 67 -12.55 5.18 -12.54
CA GLY A 67 -11.32 4.83 -13.24
C GLY A 67 -10.11 4.61 -12.35
N PHE A 68 -10.32 4.27 -11.08
CA PHE A 68 -9.27 3.75 -10.20
C PHE A 68 -8.94 2.30 -10.56
N GLU A 69 -7.68 1.90 -10.39
CA GLU A 69 -7.19 0.56 -10.74
C GLU A 69 -7.30 -0.42 -9.57
N ALA A 70 -7.35 0.11 -8.34
CA ALA A 70 -7.34 -0.70 -7.12
C ALA A 70 -8.12 -0.04 -5.98
N ILE A 71 -8.38 -0.82 -4.95
CA ILE A 71 -9.12 -0.42 -3.75
C ILE A 71 -8.31 -0.74 -2.49
N ASP A 72 -8.39 0.16 -1.51
CA ASP A 72 -8.05 -0.05 -0.11
C ASP A 72 -9.35 -0.21 0.69
N ILE A 73 -9.57 -1.36 1.32
CA ILE A 73 -10.80 -1.67 2.05
C ILE A 73 -10.58 -1.41 3.55
N TRP A 74 -11.46 -0.58 4.14
CA TRP A 74 -11.32 -0.12 5.51
C TRP A 74 -12.13 -0.95 6.51
N SER A 75 -11.50 -1.18 7.68
CA SER A 75 -12.15 -1.73 8.88
C SER A 75 -13.07 -0.69 9.54
N ALA A 76 -13.71 -1.05 10.65
CA ALA A 76 -14.73 -0.25 11.36
C ALA A 76 -14.23 1.10 11.93
N HIS A 77 -13.19 1.70 11.38
CA HIS A 77 -12.73 3.04 11.71
C HIS A 77 -13.77 4.06 11.21
N GLU A 78 -14.08 5.06 12.01
CA GLU A 78 -15.14 6.07 11.73
C GLU A 78 -16.49 5.45 11.33
N GLY A 79 -16.74 4.19 11.71
CA GLY A 79 -17.99 3.49 11.40
C GLY A 79 -18.02 2.78 10.03
N CYS A 80 -16.92 2.75 9.28
CA CYS A 80 -16.89 2.07 7.98
C CYS A 80 -17.12 0.55 8.12
N PRO A 81 -18.18 -0.02 7.50
CA PRO A 81 -18.52 -1.42 7.71
C PRO A 81 -17.78 -2.39 6.79
N HIS A 82 -17.08 -1.90 5.76
CA HIS A 82 -16.75 -2.65 4.56
C HIS A 82 -15.89 -3.88 4.83
N LEU A 83 -14.77 -3.76 5.57
CA LEU A 83 -13.88 -4.89 5.80
C LEU A 83 -14.51 -5.96 6.69
N ASP A 84 -15.30 -5.55 7.68
CA ASP A 84 -16.07 -6.48 8.51
C ASP A 84 -17.15 -7.20 7.72
N ASP A 85 -17.82 -6.50 6.81
CA ASP A 85 -18.83 -7.08 5.92
C ASP A 85 -18.18 -8.09 4.95
N VAL A 86 -17.05 -7.72 4.34
CA VAL A 86 -16.26 -8.65 3.52
C VAL A 86 -15.88 -9.90 4.32
N ALA A 87 -15.37 -9.74 5.53
CA ALA A 87 -14.93 -10.87 6.37
C ALA A 87 -16.09 -11.80 6.76
N LYS A 88 -17.27 -11.25 7.03
CA LYS A 88 -18.42 -12.02 7.52
C LYS A 88 -19.25 -12.64 6.40
N ARG A 89 -19.44 -11.93 5.30
CA ARG A 89 -20.43 -12.26 4.27
C ARG A 89 -19.80 -12.77 2.97
N LEU A 90 -18.74 -12.11 2.48
CA LEU A 90 -18.16 -12.46 1.18
C LEU A 90 -17.05 -13.52 1.29
N GLY A 91 -16.23 -13.43 2.33
CA GLY A 91 -15.03 -14.23 2.41
C GLY A 91 -14.01 -13.90 1.29
N PRO A 92 -12.92 -14.68 1.18
CA PRO A 92 -11.89 -14.41 0.17
C PRO A 92 -12.35 -14.63 -1.26
N GLU A 93 -13.16 -15.65 -1.52
CA GLU A 93 -13.61 -15.95 -2.88
C GLU A 93 -14.65 -14.93 -3.37
N GLY A 94 -15.65 -14.58 -2.54
CA GLY A 94 -16.62 -13.56 -2.88
C GLY A 94 -15.96 -12.18 -3.08
N LEU A 95 -14.92 -11.84 -2.32
CA LEU A 95 -14.16 -10.62 -2.56
C LEU A 95 -13.42 -10.66 -3.91
N LYS A 96 -12.78 -11.78 -4.26
CA LYS A 96 -12.14 -11.94 -5.58
C LYS A 96 -13.12 -11.78 -6.73
N GLU A 97 -14.28 -12.41 -6.64
CA GLU A 97 -15.35 -12.32 -7.64
C GLU A 97 -15.84 -10.88 -7.79
N LEU A 98 -16.11 -10.19 -6.66
CA LEU A 98 -16.52 -8.79 -6.64
C LEU A 98 -15.50 -7.89 -7.33
N LEU A 99 -14.24 -8.03 -6.97
CA LEU A 99 -13.15 -7.23 -7.54
C LEU A 99 -12.95 -7.52 -9.04
N ALA A 100 -13.02 -8.80 -9.44
CA ALA A 100 -12.92 -9.21 -10.84
C ALA A 100 -14.07 -8.65 -11.69
N LYS A 101 -15.31 -8.68 -11.17
CA LYS A 101 -16.49 -8.09 -11.81
C LYS A 101 -16.28 -6.62 -12.18
N HIS A 102 -15.63 -5.87 -11.30
CA HIS A 102 -15.36 -4.44 -11.50
C HIS A 102 -13.96 -4.14 -12.05
N LYS A 103 -13.16 -5.16 -12.38
CA LYS A 103 -11.76 -5.03 -12.86
C LYS A 103 -10.86 -4.26 -11.90
N LEU A 104 -11.17 -4.31 -10.60
CA LEU A 104 -10.35 -3.73 -9.54
C LEU A 104 -9.32 -4.73 -9.04
N LYS A 105 -8.18 -4.21 -8.56
CA LYS A 105 -7.19 -4.99 -7.79
C LYS A 105 -7.37 -4.72 -6.31
N LEU A 106 -7.15 -5.73 -5.48
CA LEU A 106 -6.97 -5.49 -4.06
C LEU A 106 -5.60 -4.85 -3.85
N PHE A 107 -5.57 -3.66 -3.27
CA PHE A 107 -4.32 -3.01 -2.87
C PHE A 107 -4.06 -3.19 -1.38
N ALA A 108 -5.03 -2.85 -0.54
CA ALA A 108 -4.80 -2.84 0.88
C ALA A 108 -6.07 -3.15 1.70
N PHE A 109 -5.83 -3.53 2.96
CA PHE A 109 -6.79 -3.45 4.04
C PHE A 109 -6.29 -2.44 5.09
N SER A 110 -7.05 -1.38 5.35
CA SER A 110 -6.77 -0.45 6.45
C SER A 110 -7.39 -0.98 7.74
N VAL A 111 -6.53 -1.54 8.61
CA VAL A 111 -6.92 -2.37 9.77
C VAL A 111 -6.79 -1.63 11.09
N TYR A 112 -7.17 -0.36 11.16
CA TYR A 112 -7.10 0.46 12.38
C TYR A 112 -7.97 -0.06 13.52
N ARG A 113 -9.05 -0.75 13.20
CA ARG A 113 -9.89 -1.47 14.15
C ARG A 113 -9.82 -2.97 13.88
N GLY A 114 -9.74 -3.76 14.94
CA GLY A 114 -9.67 -5.22 14.87
C GLY A 114 -8.27 -5.80 14.68
N GLY A 115 -7.31 -5.00 14.26
CA GLY A 115 -5.91 -5.40 14.08
C GLY A 115 -5.65 -6.22 12.82
N TYR A 116 -4.37 -6.36 12.46
CA TYR A 116 -3.95 -7.10 11.28
C TYR A 116 -4.22 -8.60 11.42
N GLU A 117 -4.04 -9.15 12.61
CA GLU A 117 -4.18 -10.57 12.93
C GLU A 117 -5.56 -11.12 12.52
N ARG A 118 -6.58 -10.31 12.72
CA ARG A 118 -7.97 -10.67 12.39
C ARG A 118 -8.19 -10.85 10.88
N TYR A 119 -7.46 -10.11 10.06
CA TYR A 119 -7.70 -10.04 8.62
C TYR A 119 -6.56 -10.61 7.78
N ALA A 120 -5.46 -11.08 8.40
CA ALA A 120 -4.28 -11.56 7.70
C ALA A 120 -4.57 -12.72 6.74
N GLU A 121 -5.33 -13.71 7.20
CA GLU A 121 -5.72 -14.84 6.38
C GLU A 121 -6.65 -14.43 5.22
N LEU A 122 -7.64 -13.57 5.49
CA LEU A 122 -8.52 -13.03 4.48
C LEU A 122 -7.72 -12.28 3.40
N LEU A 123 -6.81 -11.39 3.81
CA LEU A 123 -5.95 -10.64 2.89
C LEU A 123 -5.12 -11.57 2.01
N GLY A 124 -4.47 -12.56 2.62
CA GLY A 124 -3.66 -13.55 1.90
C GLY A 124 -4.46 -14.35 0.89
N LYS A 125 -5.58 -14.92 1.32
CA LYS A 125 -6.49 -15.71 0.47
C LYS A 125 -7.18 -14.89 -0.63
N SER A 126 -7.35 -13.58 -0.41
CA SER A 126 -7.92 -12.67 -1.42
C SER A 126 -6.91 -12.22 -2.49
N GLY A 127 -5.70 -12.73 -2.46
CA GLY A 127 -4.64 -12.42 -3.44
C GLY A 127 -3.47 -11.64 -2.86
N GLY A 128 -3.43 -11.41 -1.55
CA GLY A 128 -2.40 -10.63 -0.87
C GLY A 128 -2.62 -9.13 -0.99
N GLY A 129 -1.69 -8.37 -0.47
CA GLY A 129 -1.74 -6.91 -0.47
C GLY A 129 -1.05 -6.33 0.77
N VAL A 130 -1.35 -5.08 1.08
CA VAL A 130 -0.80 -4.36 2.21
C VAL A 130 -1.86 -4.22 3.29
N ALA A 131 -1.55 -4.61 4.53
CA ALA A 131 -2.34 -4.17 5.68
C ALA A 131 -1.76 -2.87 6.22
N VAL A 132 -2.60 -1.86 6.45
CA VAL A 132 -2.18 -0.56 7.01
C VAL A 132 -2.67 -0.43 8.43
N ARG A 133 -1.77 -0.07 9.35
CA ARG A 133 -2.09 0.20 10.75
C ARG A 133 -1.28 1.37 11.30
N GLY A 134 -1.75 1.97 12.38
CA GLY A 134 -1.06 3.05 13.06
C GLY A 134 0.22 2.60 13.79
N SER A 135 1.07 3.57 14.08
CA SER A 135 2.28 3.44 14.90
C SER A 135 1.95 3.39 16.40
N SER A 136 2.98 3.29 17.24
CA SER A 136 2.85 3.44 18.70
C SER A 136 2.91 4.92 19.13
N GLY A 137 2.69 5.16 20.43
CA GLY A 137 2.76 6.50 21.00
C GLY A 137 4.15 7.16 20.87
N PRO A 138 4.24 8.48 21.03
CA PRO A 138 5.46 9.25 20.84
C PRO A 138 6.55 8.91 21.86
N CYS A 139 7.75 9.37 21.58
CA CYS A 139 8.88 9.34 22.50
C CYS A 139 9.69 10.65 22.40
N LYS A 140 10.60 10.85 23.34
CA LYS A 140 11.57 11.93 23.26
C LYS A 140 12.62 11.64 22.18
N PRO A 141 13.24 12.66 21.55
CA PRO A 141 14.23 12.46 20.50
C PRO A 141 15.38 11.55 20.90
N GLU A 142 15.92 11.68 22.12
CA GLU A 142 17.01 10.88 22.66
C GLU A 142 16.66 9.41 22.84
N GLU A 143 15.37 9.08 22.97
CA GLU A 143 14.87 7.71 23.13
C GLU A 143 14.53 7.04 21.79
N LEU A 144 14.51 7.80 20.70
CA LEU A 144 13.93 7.38 19.40
C LEU A 144 14.47 6.03 18.91
N THR A 145 15.78 5.86 18.88
CA THR A 145 16.42 4.63 18.39
C THR A 145 16.04 3.41 19.24
N ALA A 146 16.07 3.55 20.55
CA ALA A 146 15.70 2.46 21.46
C ALA A 146 14.21 2.11 21.37
N ARG A 147 13.35 3.12 21.30
CA ARG A 147 11.91 2.96 21.15
C ARG A 147 11.54 2.34 19.79
N MET A 148 12.21 2.76 18.72
CA MET A 148 11.99 2.20 17.38
C MET A 148 12.41 0.74 17.32
N ARG A 149 13.56 0.38 17.91
CA ARG A 149 14.00 -1.02 18.01
C ARG A 149 12.97 -1.87 18.77
N LYS A 150 12.56 -1.42 19.95
CA LYS A 150 11.53 -2.14 20.75
C LYS A 150 10.20 -2.28 19.99
N PHE A 151 9.79 -1.23 19.26
CA PHE A 151 8.58 -1.26 18.46
C PHE A 151 8.66 -2.30 17.34
N LEU A 152 9.76 -2.29 16.57
CA LEU A 152 9.98 -3.25 15.47
C LEU A 152 10.14 -4.69 15.99
N ASP A 153 10.82 -4.89 17.13
CA ASP A 153 10.87 -6.21 17.79
C ASP A 153 9.48 -6.72 18.14
N GLY A 154 8.59 -5.86 18.63
CA GLY A 154 7.20 -6.18 18.91
C GLY A 154 6.37 -6.50 17.67
N LEU A 155 6.81 -6.09 16.48
CA LEU A 155 6.13 -6.38 15.21
C LEU A 155 6.60 -7.69 14.55
N LYS A 156 7.65 -8.37 15.07
CA LYS A 156 8.15 -9.62 14.49
C LYS A 156 7.07 -10.69 14.30
N PRO A 157 6.19 -10.98 15.27
CA PRO A 157 5.12 -11.96 15.06
C PRO A 157 4.17 -11.59 13.94
N LEU A 158 3.91 -10.28 13.73
CA LEU A 158 3.09 -9.80 12.64
C LEU A 158 3.80 -9.89 11.29
N ALA A 159 5.11 -9.70 11.27
CA ALA A 159 5.92 -9.91 10.07
C ALA A 159 5.93 -11.38 9.63
N GLU A 160 6.05 -12.31 10.59
CA GLU A 160 5.93 -13.76 10.36
C GLU A 160 4.53 -14.14 9.86
N LEU A 161 3.49 -13.54 10.44
CA LEU A 161 2.12 -13.71 9.97
C LEU A 161 1.93 -13.17 8.53
N ALA A 162 2.56 -12.04 8.21
CA ALA A 162 2.54 -11.47 6.86
C ALA A 162 3.26 -12.37 5.85
N GLU A 163 4.38 -12.98 6.25
CA GLU A 163 5.06 -13.99 5.42
C GLU A 163 4.17 -15.21 5.18
N LYS A 164 3.59 -15.77 6.26
CA LYS A 164 2.69 -16.92 6.20
C LYS A 164 1.51 -16.71 5.24
N HIS A 165 0.93 -15.52 5.25
CA HIS A 165 -0.23 -15.17 4.42
C HIS A 165 0.14 -14.40 3.14
N ASN A 166 1.44 -14.35 2.78
CA ASN A 166 1.92 -13.68 1.58
C ASN A 166 1.37 -12.25 1.42
N SER A 167 1.40 -11.49 2.49
CA SER A 167 0.98 -10.10 2.56
C SER A 167 2.09 -9.21 3.12
N TYR A 168 1.81 -7.93 3.29
CA TYR A 168 2.73 -6.92 3.80
C TYR A 168 2.03 -6.11 4.89
N LEU A 169 2.80 -5.59 5.84
CA LEU A 169 2.30 -4.73 6.90
C LEU A 169 2.98 -3.36 6.79
N ALA A 170 2.20 -2.32 6.61
CA ALA A 170 2.67 -0.94 6.56
C ALA A 170 2.24 -0.17 7.82
N ILE A 171 3.20 0.52 8.42
CA ILE A 171 2.97 1.34 9.61
C ILE A 171 2.77 2.78 9.18
N GLU A 172 1.61 3.34 9.48
CA GLU A 172 1.28 4.71 9.16
C GLU A 172 1.96 5.68 10.13
N ASN A 173 2.54 6.73 9.56
CA ASN A 173 2.98 7.87 10.34
C ASN A 173 1.80 8.74 10.75
N HIS A 174 1.85 9.26 11.97
CA HIS A 174 0.82 10.13 12.50
C HIS A 174 1.44 11.23 13.37
N GLY A 175 0.81 12.40 13.43
CA GLY A 175 1.18 13.41 14.40
C GLY A 175 1.09 12.83 15.82
N ASN A 176 2.04 13.16 16.69
CA ASN A 176 2.09 12.66 18.06
C ASN A 176 2.19 11.11 18.17
N ALA A 177 2.95 10.47 17.27
CA ALA A 177 3.24 9.04 17.27
C ALA A 177 4.75 8.80 17.23
N LEU A 178 5.19 7.54 17.43
CA LEU A 178 6.59 7.16 17.29
C LEU A 178 7.10 7.39 15.86
N LEU A 179 6.30 6.98 14.88
CA LEU A 179 6.59 7.23 13.47
C LEU A 179 5.90 8.53 13.05
N CYS A 180 6.61 9.66 13.14
CA CYS A 180 6.03 10.98 12.88
C CYS A 180 6.98 11.95 12.14
N SER A 181 8.29 11.85 12.30
CA SER A 181 9.30 12.78 11.77
C SER A 181 10.24 12.10 10.78
N GLN A 182 11.01 12.89 10.02
CA GLN A 182 12.04 12.36 9.13
C GLN A 182 13.06 11.50 9.86
N ASP A 183 13.48 11.89 11.07
CA ASP A 183 14.37 11.08 11.91
C ASP A 183 13.73 9.73 12.28
N SER A 184 12.43 9.71 12.57
CA SER A 184 11.72 8.46 12.85
C SER A 184 11.57 7.57 11.62
N PHE A 185 11.37 8.13 10.42
CA PHE A 185 11.40 7.35 9.16
C PHE A 185 12.77 6.76 8.93
N LYS A 186 13.84 7.57 9.13
CA LYS A 186 15.22 7.09 9.01
C LYS A 186 15.49 5.98 10.02
N ALA A 187 15.15 6.16 11.29
CA ALA A 187 15.32 5.14 12.32
C ALA A 187 14.57 3.85 11.98
N PHE A 188 13.34 3.94 11.46
CA PHE A 188 12.57 2.78 11.01
C PHE A 188 13.32 2.05 9.88
N VAL A 189 13.72 2.77 8.84
CA VAL A 189 14.37 2.19 7.65
C VAL A 189 15.72 1.55 7.99
N ASP A 190 16.51 2.20 8.86
CA ASP A 190 17.85 1.71 9.27
C ASP A 190 17.76 0.45 10.16
N ILE A 191 16.70 0.31 10.96
CA ILE A 191 16.57 -0.79 11.94
C ILE A 191 15.73 -1.96 11.39
N ASN A 192 14.74 -1.69 10.55
CA ASN A 192 13.85 -2.72 10.01
C ASN A 192 14.59 -3.63 9.03
N THR A 193 14.66 -4.91 9.38
CA THR A 193 15.25 -5.96 8.51
C THR A 193 14.23 -6.83 7.82
N SER A 194 12.94 -6.70 8.18
CA SER A 194 11.89 -7.52 7.60
C SER A 194 11.45 -6.99 6.23
N PRO A 195 11.45 -7.82 5.18
CA PRO A 195 10.90 -7.43 3.88
C PRO A 195 9.37 -7.33 3.87
N ARG A 196 8.72 -7.77 4.96
CA ARG A 196 7.24 -7.75 5.12
C ARG A 196 6.74 -6.54 5.90
N LEU A 197 7.64 -5.77 6.52
CA LEU A 197 7.30 -4.53 7.22
C LEU A 197 7.76 -3.32 6.41
N GLY A 198 6.91 -2.29 6.38
CA GLY A 198 7.20 -1.04 5.69
C GLY A 198 6.40 0.13 6.26
N ILE A 199 6.42 1.22 5.54
CA ILE A 199 5.82 2.49 5.93
C ILE A 199 4.60 2.77 5.04
N ALA A 200 3.50 3.18 5.65
CA ALA A 200 2.40 3.86 5.00
C ALA A 200 2.59 5.36 5.24
N LEU A 201 2.98 6.10 4.21
CA LEU A 201 3.25 7.52 4.35
C LEU A 201 1.98 8.33 4.14
N ALA A 202 1.62 9.10 5.18
CA ALA A 202 0.56 10.08 5.19
C ALA A 202 1.17 11.51 5.18
N PRO A 203 1.31 12.14 4.00
CA PRO A 203 1.89 13.47 3.83
C PRO A 203 1.22 14.57 4.67
N TYR A 204 -0.08 14.44 4.96
CA TYR A 204 -0.78 15.33 5.86
C TYR A 204 0.01 15.58 7.15
N HIS A 205 0.46 14.52 7.81
CA HIS A 205 1.20 14.61 9.07
C HIS A 205 2.65 15.09 8.89
N VAL A 206 3.25 14.89 7.72
CA VAL A 206 4.57 15.47 7.39
C VAL A 206 4.45 16.98 7.24
N GLN A 207 3.40 17.45 6.56
CA GLN A 207 3.15 18.89 6.37
C GLN A 207 2.79 19.60 7.68
N THR A 208 2.08 18.96 8.63
CA THR A 208 1.79 19.57 9.95
C THR A 208 3.08 19.90 10.70
N GLN A 209 4.16 19.18 10.44
CA GLN A 209 5.49 19.42 11.01
C GLN A 209 6.35 20.35 10.16
N LYS A 210 5.80 20.93 9.08
CA LYS A 210 6.53 21.76 8.11
C LYS A 210 7.73 21.05 7.49
N ALA A 211 7.69 19.71 7.44
CA ALA A 211 8.74 18.89 6.86
C ALA A 211 8.50 18.61 5.36
N SER A 212 9.55 18.24 4.65
CA SER A 212 9.51 17.97 3.22
C SER A 212 8.93 16.56 2.94
N VAL A 213 7.80 16.51 2.24
CA VAL A 213 7.19 15.25 1.79
C VAL A 213 8.06 14.52 0.76
N PRO A 214 8.65 15.18 -0.26
CA PRO A 214 9.60 14.51 -1.17
C PRO A 214 10.78 13.86 -0.44
N GLU A 215 11.31 14.51 0.59
CA GLU A 215 12.40 13.95 1.39
C GLU A 215 11.95 12.74 2.20
N ALA A 216 10.79 12.82 2.85
CA ALA A 216 10.18 11.68 3.55
C ALA A 216 9.99 10.46 2.62
N ILE A 217 9.54 10.68 1.37
CA ILE A 217 9.42 9.63 0.35
C ILE A 217 10.78 9.00 0.06
N ARG A 218 11.84 9.81 -0.14
CA ARG A 218 13.19 9.31 -0.41
C ARG A 218 13.77 8.52 0.77
N ILE A 219 13.57 8.99 1.99
CA ILE A 219 13.99 8.28 3.22
C ILE A 219 13.31 6.91 3.28
N CYS A 220 11.98 6.84 3.07
CA CYS A 220 11.24 5.57 3.08
C CYS A 220 11.70 4.60 1.98
N GLY A 221 12.04 5.11 0.80
CA GLY A 221 12.64 4.37 -0.30
C GLY A 221 11.88 3.08 -0.63
N LYS A 222 12.58 1.95 -0.62
CA LYS A 222 12.00 0.62 -0.91
C LYS A 222 11.04 0.11 0.17
N GLN A 223 11.07 0.69 1.37
CA GLN A 223 10.19 0.35 2.49
C GLN A 223 8.89 1.18 2.48
N LEU A 224 8.67 2.03 1.47
CA LEU A 224 7.39 2.69 1.25
C LEU A 224 6.41 1.70 0.61
N PHE A 225 5.44 1.20 1.38
CA PHE A 225 4.47 0.21 0.92
C PHE A 225 3.11 0.81 0.58
N PHE A 226 2.74 1.90 1.25
CA PHE A 226 1.50 2.61 1.00
C PHE A 226 1.74 4.12 0.98
N PHE A 227 1.06 4.85 0.10
CA PHE A 227 1.18 6.31 -0.01
C PHE A 227 -0.19 6.94 -0.11
N TYR A 228 -0.55 7.73 0.89
CA TYR A 228 -1.72 8.58 0.86
C TYR A 228 -1.41 9.88 0.10
N ALA A 229 -2.06 10.14 -1.02
CA ALA A 229 -2.05 11.48 -1.62
C ALA A 229 -3.05 12.35 -0.85
N TRP A 230 -2.60 12.84 0.29
CA TRP A 230 -3.40 13.52 1.31
C TRP A 230 -2.64 14.73 1.84
N GLN A 231 -3.19 15.93 1.65
CA GLN A 231 -2.56 17.16 2.07
C GLN A 231 -3.17 17.73 3.36
N HIS A 232 -2.35 18.48 4.11
CA HIS A 232 -2.78 19.18 5.33
C HIS A 232 -3.65 20.37 4.97
N TYR A 233 -4.96 20.15 4.96
CA TYR A 233 -5.98 21.17 4.75
C TYR A 233 -7.30 20.75 5.42
N ARG A 234 -8.45 21.42 5.10
CA ARG A 234 -9.75 21.16 5.70
C ARG A 234 -10.73 20.59 4.69
N GLY A 235 -11.64 19.73 5.15
CA GLY A 235 -12.70 19.16 4.32
C GLY A 235 -12.17 18.58 3.01
N ALA A 236 -12.87 18.82 1.90
CA ALA A 236 -12.49 18.31 0.59
C ALA A 236 -11.13 18.82 0.08
N GLU A 237 -10.65 19.96 0.59
CA GLU A 237 -9.33 20.49 0.23
C GLU A 237 -8.16 19.65 0.74
N GLN A 238 -8.41 18.61 1.52
CA GLN A 238 -7.44 17.58 1.84
C GLN A 238 -7.07 16.74 0.59
N LEU A 239 -7.96 16.68 -0.39
CA LEU A 239 -7.77 15.90 -1.61
C LEU A 239 -6.85 16.60 -2.62
N PRO A 240 -6.07 15.82 -3.41
CA PRO A 240 -5.24 16.33 -4.51
C PRO A 240 -6.05 17.17 -5.50
N GLY A 241 -5.54 18.33 -5.90
CA GLY A 241 -6.16 19.18 -6.90
C GLY A 241 -7.48 19.85 -6.48
N VAL A 242 -7.95 19.58 -5.27
CA VAL A 242 -9.03 20.35 -4.60
C VAL A 242 -8.41 21.37 -3.66
N GLY A 243 -7.41 21.00 -2.90
CA GLY A 243 -6.60 21.91 -2.11
C GLY A 243 -5.37 22.47 -2.85
N PRO A 244 -4.61 23.36 -2.21
CA PRO A 244 -3.62 24.22 -2.89
C PRO A 244 -2.24 23.58 -3.11
N THR A 245 -1.96 22.40 -2.54
CA THR A 245 -0.61 21.81 -2.62
C THR A 245 -0.27 21.35 -4.03
N ASP A 246 0.82 21.83 -4.60
CA ASP A 246 1.41 21.19 -5.80
C ASP A 246 2.04 19.86 -5.42
N MET A 247 1.44 18.76 -5.87
CA MET A 247 1.92 17.41 -5.62
C MET A 247 2.90 16.90 -6.69
N THR A 248 3.22 17.70 -7.70
CA THR A 248 4.19 17.32 -8.74
C THR A 248 5.55 16.88 -8.15
N PRO A 249 6.12 17.58 -7.14
CA PRO A 249 7.35 17.14 -6.48
C PRO A 249 7.21 15.80 -5.74
N TRP A 250 6.01 15.50 -5.18
CA TRP A 250 5.75 14.22 -4.51
C TRP A 250 5.74 13.07 -5.52
N ILE A 251 5.04 13.27 -6.64
CA ILE A 251 4.96 12.26 -7.71
C ILE A 251 6.34 12.01 -8.32
N ARG A 252 7.17 13.06 -8.46
CA ARG A 252 8.57 12.91 -8.90
C ARG A 252 9.39 12.09 -7.92
N ALA A 253 9.28 12.36 -6.62
CA ALA A 253 9.98 11.59 -5.60
C ALA A 253 9.52 10.12 -5.56
N LEU A 254 8.21 9.83 -5.76
CA LEU A 254 7.70 8.47 -5.91
C LEU A 254 8.29 7.76 -7.15
N ALA A 255 8.45 8.49 -8.25
CA ALA A 255 9.10 7.97 -9.46
C ALA A 255 10.60 7.69 -9.21
N ASP A 256 11.31 8.59 -8.53
CA ASP A 256 12.75 8.47 -8.19
C ASP A 256 13.01 7.19 -7.38
N VAL A 257 12.18 6.92 -6.36
CA VAL A 257 12.29 5.69 -5.54
C VAL A 257 11.64 4.46 -6.18
N ARG A 258 11.07 4.60 -7.39
CA ARG A 258 10.36 3.54 -8.11
C ARG A 258 9.27 2.90 -7.25
N TYR A 259 8.44 3.73 -6.61
CA TYR A 259 7.36 3.28 -5.74
C TYR A 259 6.50 2.20 -6.41
N ARG A 260 6.27 1.10 -5.70
CA ARG A 260 5.60 -0.10 -6.26
C ARG A 260 4.11 -0.18 -5.96
N GLY A 261 3.60 0.63 -5.03
CA GLY A 261 2.20 0.64 -4.64
C GLY A 261 1.33 1.48 -5.57
N TYR A 262 0.18 1.84 -5.07
CA TYR A 262 -0.76 2.76 -5.73
C TYR A 262 -0.75 4.10 -4.98
N VAL A 263 -0.84 5.20 -5.71
CA VAL A 263 -1.07 6.52 -5.13
C VAL A 263 -2.55 6.60 -4.77
N ASN A 264 -2.84 6.86 -3.51
CA ASN A 264 -4.19 6.75 -2.93
C ASN A 264 -4.68 8.15 -2.48
N PRO A 265 -5.45 8.90 -3.31
CA PRO A 265 -6.08 10.14 -2.83
C PRO A 265 -6.96 9.85 -1.64
N PHE A 266 -6.80 10.67 -0.59
CA PHE A 266 -7.44 10.46 0.69
C PHE A 266 -7.88 11.77 1.34
N MET A 267 -8.96 11.71 2.10
CA MET A 267 -9.40 12.74 3.05
C MET A 267 -10.16 12.12 4.20
N HIS A 268 -10.14 12.77 5.35
CA HIS A 268 -11.12 12.53 6.40
C HIS A 268 -12.40 13.34 6.15
N GLY A 269 -13.51 12.78 6.59
CA GLY A 269 -14.84 13.33 6.38
C GLY A 269 -15.64 12.56 5.33
N HIS A 270 -16.95 12.62 5.45
CA HIS A 270 -17.88 11.76 4.73
C HIS A 270 -18.97 12.57 4.04
N PRO A 271 -18.65 13.39 3.01
CA PRO A 271 -19.68 14.06 2.22
C PRO A 271 -20.53 13.01 1.50
N GLU A 272 -21.68 13.43 0.98
CA GLU A 272 -22.54 12.59 0.15
C GLU A 272 -21.76 11.91 -0.97
N ALA A 273 -22.14 10.67 -1.32
CA ALA A 273 -21.39 9.81 -2.24
C ALA A 273 -21.10 10.45 -3.60
N ASP A 274 -22.05 11.24 -4.14
CA ASP A 274 -21.87 11.89 -5.44
C ASP A 274 -20.90 13.08 -5.34
N VAL A 275 -20.91 13.81 -4.23
CA VAL A 275 -19.94 14.88 -3.94
C VAL A 275 -18.55 14.30 -3.78
N MET A 276 -18.40 13.21 -3.02
CA MET A 276 -17.14 12.48 -2.89
C MET A 276 -16.64 11.98 -4.25
N ALA A 277 -17.50 11.39 -5.05
CA ALA A 277 -17.16 10.89 -6.38
C ALA A 277 -16.65 12.02 -7.30
N ALA A 278 -17.31 13.18 -7.29
CA ALA A 278 -16.87 14.33 -8.08
C ALA A 278 -15.48 14.84 -7.64
N ASN A 279 -15.23 14.90 -6.33
CA ASN A 279 -13.94 15.32 -5.78
C ASN A 279 -12.82 14.29 -6.09
N LEU A 280 -13.10 12.99 -5.98
CA LEU A 280 -12.15 11.94 -6.34
C LEU A 280 -11.83 11.93 -7.85
N ALA A 281 -12.81 12.23 -8.71
CA ALA A 281 -12.58 12.40 -10.15
C ALA A 281 -11.59 13.55 -10.43
N LYS A 282 -11.77 14.71 -9.79
CA LYS A 282 -10.82 15.83 -9.86
C LYS A 282 -9.43 15.42 -9.38
N SER A 283 -9.36 14.71 -8.24
CA SER A 283 -8.09 14.24 -7.69
C SER A 283 -7.36 13.29 -8.61
N ARG A 284 -8.09 12.34 -9.21
CA ARG A 284 -7.53 11.41 -10.20
C ARG A 284 -6.92 12.16 -11.39
N ASP A 285 -7.65 13.12 -11.96
CA ASP A 285 -7.21 13.85 -13.13
C ASP A 285 -6.02 14.76 -12.80
N TYR A 286 -6.07 15.45 -11.67
CA TYR A 286 -4.94 16.23 -11.16
C TYR A 286 -3.68 15.40 -10.95
N LEU A 287 -3.79 14.22 -10.32
CA LEU A 287 -2.64 13.34 -10.13
C LEU A 287 -2.05 12.84 -11.46
N LYS A 288 -2.89 12.56 -12.46
CA LYS A 288 -2.43 12.23 -13.81
C LYS A 288 -1.64 13.38 -14.45
N GLU A 289 -2.08 14.61 -14.29
CA GLU A 289 -1.34 15.79 -14.76
C GLU A 289 -0.01 15.97 -14.01
N CYS A 290 0.01 15.78 -12.67
CA CYS A 290 1.25 15.77 -11.91
C CYS A 290 2.22 14.70 -12.42
N HIS A 291 1.72 13.50 -12.73
CA HIS A 291 2.54 12.42 -13.28
C HIS A 291 3.11 12.77 -14.66
N LYS A 292 2.31 13.35 -15.54
CA LYS A 292 2.76 13.82 -16.85
C LYS A 292 3.89 14.85 -16.71
N LYS A 293 3.71 15.86 -15.85
CA LYS A 293 4.75 16.88 -15.54
C LYS A 293 6.01 16.27 -14.90
N ALA A 294 5.86 15.27 -14.03
CA ALA A 294 6.99 14.61 -13.38
C ALA A 294 7.79 13.71 -14.33
N SER A 295 7.13 13.13 -15.36
CA SER A 295 7.72 12.11 -16.25
C SER A 295 8.26 12.66 -17.57
N GLY A 296 7.92 13.85 -17.97
CA GLY A 296 8.21 14.35 -19.32
C GLY A 296 8.25 15.86 -19.47
N GLY A 297 8.35 16.59 -18.39
CA GLY A 297 8.53 18.04 -18.46
C GLY A 297 9.97 18.41 -18.77
N ILE A 298 10.40 18.20 -19.98
CA ILE A 298 11.31 19.09 -20.72
C ILE A 298 10.59 19.41 -22.03
#